data_1434d17808c316d7fc158558b2f51797
#
_entry.id   1434d17808c316d7fc158558b2f51797
#
_cell.length_a   1.000
_cell.length_b   1.000
_cell.length_c   1.000
_cell.angle_alpha   90.00
_cell.angle_beta   90.00
_cell.angle_gamma   90.00
#
_symmetry.space_group_name_H-M   'P 1'
#
loop_
_entity.id
_entity.type
_entity.pdbx_description
1 polymer ?
#
loop_
_entity_poly.entity_id
_entity_poly.type
_entity_poly.pdbx_seq_one_letter_code
_entity_poly.pdbx_strand_id
1 'polypeptide(L)'
;MSYIDIHHKKLFRLFYNKKIAVIGNARSLYNSTNSPGGYGNLIDTNDIVVRFNLGVDHKNTITHGSKTDWVVYNNDHWANSVDLFAYKENVNWMQIYLNEHSTVDQSVYTIPNFVLQRLFDLGKFEKNANPSIGLAFIWFLTYVKPKQVNIFGFDFKQTHTFYNYARKRKKDERKKGHNWDKEKKFFLEQILPLRNNFNYYQS
;
A
#
# COMPACT_ATOMS: atom_id res chain seq x y z
N MET A 1 -5.83 24.20 -14.72
CA MET A 1 -4.60 23.64 -14.09
C MET A 1 -4.86 23.57 -12.61
N SER A 2 -5.03 22.36 -12.04
CA SER A 2 -5.23 22.20 -10.59
C SER A 2 -3.92 22.55 -9.89
N TYR A 3 -4.01 23.41 -8.89
CA TYR A 3 -2.89 23.83 -8.06
C TYR A 3 -2.38 22.61 -7.28
N ILE A 4 -1.31 21.98 -7.77
CA ILE A 4 -0.57 21.03 -6.97
C ILE A 4 0.29 21.88 -6.02
N ASP A 5 -0.03 21.86 -4.75
CA ASP A 5 0.70 22.63 -3.75
C ASP A 5 2.17 22.13 -3.60
N ILE A 6 2.98 22.89 -2.86
CA ILE A 6 4.40 22.60 -2.66
C ILE A 6 4.60 21.21 -2.01
N HIS A 7 3.72 20.80 -1.09
CA HIS A 7 3.81 19.51 -0.41
C HIS A 7 3.62 18.34 -1.37
N HIS A 8 2.63 18.43 -2.27
CA HIS A 8 2.41 17.43 -3.29
C HIS A 8 3.56 17.35 -4.29
N LYS A 9 4.12 18.49 -4.71
CA LYS A 9 5.32 18.50 -5.59
C LYS A 9 6.50 17.81 -4.93
N LYS A 10 6.72 18.04 -3.63
CA LYS A 10 7.76 17.36 -2.86
C LYS A 10 7.48 15.85 -2.82
N LEU A 11 6.25 15.44 -2.50
CA LEU A 11 5.85 14.03 -2.46
C LEU A 11 6.12 13.33 -3.80
N PHE A 12 5.71 13.92 -4.93
CA PHE A 12 5.93 13.35 -6.25
C PHE A 12 7.42 13.13 -6.54
N ARG A 13 8.29 14.11 -6.17
CA ARG A 13 9.74 14.01 -6.36
C ARG A 13 10.39 12.88 -5.58
N LEU A 14 9.86 12.56 -4.38
CA LEU A 14 10.40 11.47 -3.54
C LEU A 14 10.32 10.11 -4.22
N PHE A 15 9.28 9.87 -5.02
CA PHE A 15 9.06 8.61 -5.72
C PHE A 15 9.46 8.64 -7.21
N TYR A 16 9.70 9.84 -7.77
CA TYR A 16 10.05 10.00 -9.19
C TYR A 16 11.36 9.27 -9.54
N ASN A 17 11.33 8.48 -10.63
CA ASN A 17 12.46 7.72 -11.15
C ASN A 17 13.12 6.76 -10.15
N LYS A 18 12.36 6.28 -9.14
CA LYS A 18 12.80 5.29 -8.14
C LYS A 18 12.31 3.89 -8.48
N LYS A 19 13.07 2.87 -8.08
CA LYS A 19 12.59 1.50 -7.98
C LYS A 19 11.86 1.34 -6.65
N ILE A 20 10.59 0.96 -6.69
CA ILE A 20 9.72 0.93 -5.51
C ILE A 20 9.20 -0.47 -5.29
N ALA A 21 9.40 -1.03 -4.10
CA ALA A 21 8.72 -2.23 -3.65
C ALA A 21 7.47 -1.84 -2.85
N VAL A 22 6.32 -2.38 -3.22
CA VAL A 22 5.02 -2.18 -2.56
C VAL A 22 4.60 -3.50 -1.95
N ILE A 23 4.61 -3.59 -0.61
CA ILE A 23 4.45 -4.85 0.11
C ILE A 23 3.07 -4.92 0.76
N GLY A 24 2.20 -5.72 0.18
CA GLY A 24 0.89 -6.05 0.75
C GLY A 24 1.02 -7.01 1.95
N ASN A 25 -0.09 -7.20 2.65
CA ASN A 25 -0.15 -7.96 3.89
C ASN A 25 -0.71 -9.37 3.71
N ALA A 26 -0.76 -9.89 2.49
CA ALA A 26 -1.29 -11.21 2.21
C ALA A 26 -0.40 -12.31 2.78
N ARG A 27 -1.03 -13.31 3.41
CA ARG A 27 -0.31 -14.47 3.92
C ARG A 27 0.32 -15.32 2.81
N SER A 28 -0.23 -15.26 1.62
CA SER A 28 0.31 -15.95 0.44
C SER A 28 1.79 -15.61 0.18
N LEU A 29 2.25 -14.41 0.58
CA LEU A 29 3.65 -14.03 0.46
C LEU A 29 4.61 -14.95 1.25
N TYR A 30 4.15 -15.54 2.36
CA TYR A 30 4.93 -16.51 3.15
C TYR A 30 5.09 -17.86 2.45
N ASN A 31 4.14 -18.21 1.59
CA ASN A 31 4.03 -19.55 0.99
C ASN A 31 4.34 -19.52 -0.51
N SER A 32 5.01 -18.48 -1.00
CA SER A 32 5.26 -18.35 -2.43
C SER A 32 6.15 -19.48 -2.93
N THR A 33 5.56 -20.38 -3.70
CA THR A 33 6.26 -21.44 -4.44
C THR A 33 7.06 -20.90 -5.60
N ASN A 34 6.78 -19.67 -6.04
CA ASN A 34 7.41 -19.01 -7.18
C ASN A 34 8.79 -18.43 -6.84
N SER A 35 9.18 -18.41 -5.57
CA SER A 35 10.51 -17.97 -5.13
C SER A 35 11.01 -18.89 -4.02
N PRO A 36 11.70 -19.98 -4.35
CA PRO A 36 12.37 -20.81 -3.35
C PRO A 36 13.39 -19.96 -2.57
N GLY A 37 13.13 -19.60 -1.37
CA GLY A 37 13.92 -18.66 -0.57
C GLY A 37 13.23 -17.31 -0.32
N GLY A 38 12.01 -17.13 -0.79
CA GLY A 38 11.21 -15.93 -0.56
C GLY A 38 11.62 -14.72 -1.40
N TYR A 39 10.90 -13.62 -1.23
CA TYR A 39 11.14 -12.37 -1.97
C TYR A 39 11.97 -11.34 -1.20
N GLY A 40 12.41 -11.64 0.03
CA GLY A 40 13.03 -10.67 0.92
C GLY A 40 14.19 -9.91 0.29
N ASN A 41 15.14 -10.64 -0.30
CA ASN A 41 16.30 -10.01 -0.96
C ASN A 41 15.88 -9.14 -2.14
N LEU A 42 14.92 -9.58 -2.96
CA LEU A 42 14.42 -8.80 -4.09
C LEU A 42 13.70 -7.53 -3.62
N ILE A 43 12.96 -7.61 -2.52
CA ILE A 43 12.31 -6.45 -1.89
C ILE A 43 13.37 -5.44 -1.45
N ASP A 44 14.41 -5.88 -0.75
CA ASP A 44 15.43 -5.01 -0.16
C ASP A 44 16.36 -4.35 -1.21
N THR A 45 16.41 -4.85 -2.45
CA THR A 45 17.16 -4.20 -3.56
C THR A 45 16.48 -2.97 -4.14
N ASN A 46 15.25 -2.66 -3.75
CA ASN A 46 14.55 -1.48 -4.24
C ASN A 46 15.04 -0.20 -3.56
N ASP A 47 14.98 0.93 -4.27
CA ASP A 47 15.35 2.24 -3.71
C ASP A 47 14.44 2.61 -2.54
N ILE A 48 13.14 2.26 -2.66
CA ILE A 48 12.09 2.55 -1.67
C ILE A 48 11.28 1.28 -1.41
N VAL A 49 11.06 0.97 -0.13
CA VAL A 49 10.17 -0.10 0.33
C VAL A 49 9.00 0.49 1.10
N VAL A 50 7.79 0.18 0.66
CA VAL A 50 6.53 0.69 1.22
C VAL A 50 5.72 -0.43 1.83
N ARG A 51 5.28 -0.26 3.08
CA ARG A 51 4.43 -1.20 3.81
C ARG A 51 3.14 -0.54 4.29
N PHE A 52 2.14 -1.33 4.61
CA PHE A 52 0.81 -0.84 4.97
C PHE A 52 0.42 -1.25 6.38
N ASN A 53 -0.07 -0.28 7.17
CA ASN A 53 -0.56 -0.51 8.53
C ASN A 53 0.46 -1.34 9.35
N LEU A 54 -0.01 -2.37 10.07
CA LEU A 54 0.82 -3.28 10.84
C LEU A 54 1.71 -4.22 10.00
N GLY A 55 1.72 -4.06 8.68
CA GLY A 55 2.65 -4.78 7.79
C GLY A 55 4.12 -4.53 8.08
N VAL A 56 4.42 -3.49 8.84
CA VAL A 56 5.79 -3.18 9.32
C VAL A 56 6.29 -4.17 10.39
N ASP A 57 5.39 -4.77 11.16
CA ASP A 57 5.72 -5.69 12.27
C ASP A 57 5.89 -7.15 11.80
N HIS A 58 6.28 -7.36 10.54
CA HIS A 58 6.61 -8.69 10.07
C HIS A 58 7.97 -9.13 10.62
N LYS A 59 8.06 -10.40 10.98
CA LYS A 59 9.30 -10.98 11.55
C LYS A 59 10.05 -11.89 10.58
N ASN A 60 9.54 -12.07 9.37
CA ASN A 60 10.12 -12.95 8.37
C ASN A 60 10.84 -12.15 7.28
N THR A 61 12.13 -11.90 7.48
CA THR A 61 12.95 -11.15 6.51
C THR A 61 13.22 -11.93 5.21
N ILE A 62 13.18 -13.26 5.25
CA ILE A 62 13.38 -14.11 4.07
C ILE A 62 12.29 -13.85 3.05
N THR A 63 11.03 -13.77 3.48
CA THR A 63 9.90 -13.59 2.57
C THR A 63 9.53 -12.13 2.33
N HIS A 64 9.72 -11.26 3.33
CA HIS A 64 9.23 -9.88 3.32
C HIS A 64 10.34 -8.82 3.22
N GLY A 65 11.62 -9.20 3.28
CA GLY A 65 12.73 -8.26 3.39
C GLY A 65 12.81 -7.58 4.76
N SER A 66 13.86 -6.86 4.99
CA SER A 66 14.13 -6.13 6.24
C SER A 66 13.87 -4.63 6.13
N LYS A 67 13.98 -4.08 4.90
CA LYS A 67 13.88 -2.65 4.64
C LYS A 67 12.45 -2.14 4.75
N THR A 68 12.30 -0.93 5.32
CA THR A 68 11.06 -0.15 5.33
C THR A 68 11.42 1.33 5.27
N ASP A 69 11.05 2.00 4.20
CA ASP A 69 11.28 3.44 4.03
C ASP A 69 9.99 4.25 4.25
N TRP A 70 8.82 3.63 3.96
CA TRP A 70 7.52 4.26 4.06
C TRP A 70 6.49 3.35 4.71
N VAL A 71 5.67 3.94 5.56
CA VAL A 71 4.46 3.30 6.10
C VAL A 71 3.25 4.08 5.64
N VAL A 72 2.34 3.39 4.95
CA VAL A 72 1.07 3.94 4.48
C VAL A 72 -0.06 3.40 5.35
N TYR A 73 -0.88 4.28 5.92
CA TYR A 73 -1.93 3.90 6.88
C TYR A 73 -3.25 4.65 6.62
N ASN A 74 -4.33 4.15 7.19
CA ASN A 74 -5.69 4.60 6.86
C ASN A 74 -6.31 5.56 7.89
N ASN A 75 -6.00 5.43 9.17
CA ASN A 75 -6.59 6.27 10.20
C ASN A 75 -5.72 6.38 11.46
N ASP A 76 -6.09 7.33 12.34
CA ASP A 76 -5.39 7.62 13.59
C ASP A 76 -5.36 6.45 14.59
N HIS A 77 -6.29 5.50 14.49
CA HIS A 77 -6.27 4.28 15.31
C HIS A 77 -5.02 3.45 15.12
N TRP A 78 -4.51 3.38 13.89
CA TRP A 78 -3.29 2.65 13.58
C TRP A 78 -2.04 3.46 13.94
N ALA A 79 -2.11 4.79 13.77
CA ALA A 79 -1.03 5.69 14.15
C ALA A 79 -0.83 5.80 15.67
N ASN A 80 -1.89 5.59 16.44
CA ASN A 80 -1.86 5.60 17.91
C ASN A 80 -1.56 4.23 18.53
N SER A 81 -1.37 3.16 17.73
CA SER A 81 -0.90 1.90 18.28
C SER A 81 0.57 2.05 18.69
N VAL A 82 0.89 1.67 19.92
CA VAL A 82 2.23 1.78 20.52
C VAL A 82 3.30 1.14 19.61
N ASP A 83 2.93 0.08 18.90
CA ASP A 83 3.83 -0.68 18.02
C ASP A 83 4.23 0.08 16.75
N LEU A 84 3.38 0.97 16.23
CA LEU A 84 3.74 1.80 15.08
C LEU A 84 4.70 2.92 15.44
N PHE A 85 4.62 3.46 16.66
CA PHE A 85 5.52 4.52 17.12
C PHE A 85 6.98 4.07 17.29
N ALA A 86 7.22 2.77 17.55
CA ALA A 86 8.57 2.23 17.65
C ALA A 86 9.37 2.35 16.33
N TYR A 87 8.68 2.50 15.19
CA TYR A 87 9.32 2.66 13.87
C TYR A 87 9.41 4.13 13.43
N LYS A 88 9.01 5.09 14.26
CA LYS A 88 8.80 6.49 13.87
C LYS A 88 10.07 7.23 13.47
N GLU A 89 11.21 6.88 14.03
CA GLU A 89 12.44 7.67 13.90
C GLU A 89 13.12 7.54 12.51
N ASN A 90 12.89 6.43 11.79
CA ASN A 90 13.59 6.12 10.55
C ASN A 90 12.68 5.90 9.34
N VAL A 91 11.38 6.22 9.44
CA VAL A 91 10.39 5.89 8.41
C VAL A 91 9.56 7.12 8.04
N ASN A 92 9.29 7.29 6.74
CA ASN A 92 8.34 8.31 6.29
C ASN A 92 6.90 7.78 6.42
N TRP A 93 5.98 8.67 6.77
CA TRP A 93 4.58 8.33 6.99
C TRP A 93 3.68 8.94 5.95
N MET A 94 2.72 8.16 5.46
CA MET A 94 1.69 8.64 4.54
C MET A 94 0.31 8.17 5.00
N GLN A 95 -0.60 9.11 5.17
CA GLN A 95 -2.01 8.85 5.47
C GLN A 95 -2.84 8.91 4.19
N ILE A 96 -3.73 7.93 4.03
CA ILE A 96 -4.74 7.91 2.98
C ILE A 96 -6.11 8.05 3.64
N TYR A 97 -7.03 8.74 2.98
CA TYR A 97 -8.38 9.03 3.48
C TYR A 97 -8.38 9.83 4.78
N LEU A 98 -8.09 11.13 4.66
CA LEU A 98 -8.25 12.07 5.76
C LEU A 98 -9.72 12.10 6.20
N ASN A 99 -10.00 11.80 7.45
CA ASN A 99 -11.28 12.08 8.07
C ASN A 99 -11.32 13.56 8.47
N GLU A 100 -12.52 14.16 8.52
CA GLU A 100 -12.73 15.58 8.89
C GLU A 100 -12.12 15.97 10.26
N HIS A 101 -11.80 14.98 11.08
CA HIS A 101 -11.22 15.14 12.43
C HIS A 101 -9.74 14.76 12.50
N SER A 102 -9.08 14.45 11.39
CA SER A 102 -7.67 14.10 11.39
C SER A 102 -6.83 15.35 11.58
N THR A 103 -6.23 15.52 12.74
CA THR A 103 -5.13 16.47 12.92
C THR A 103 -3.92 15.93 12.19
N VAL A 104 -3.68 16.43 10.97
CA VAL A 104 -2.50 16.05 10.20
C VAL A 104 -1.27 16.69 10.85
N ASP A 105 -0.43 15.88 11.46
CA ASP A 105 0.92 16.30 11.81
C ASP A 105 1.64 16.74 10.51
N GLN A 106 2.29 17.88 10.49
CA GLN A 106 2.99 18.41 9.32
C GLN A 106 4.08 17.47 8.76
N SER A 107 4.49 16.48 9.55
CA SER A 107 5.41 15.42 9.14
C SER A 107 4.77 14.31 8.30
N VAL A 108 3.44 14.27 8.17
CA VAL A 108 2.70 13.22 7.47
C VAL A 108 2.32 13.68 6.08
N TYR A 109 2.69 12.87 5.08
CA TYR A 109 2.30 13.11 3.70
C TYR A 109 0.88 12.58 3.42
N THR A 110 0.19 13.20 2.46
CA THR A 110 -1.14 12.76 2.01
C THR A 110 -1.18 12.64 0.49
N ILE A 111 -1.97 11.69 -0.01
CA ILE A 111 -2.21 11.60 -1.46
C ILE A 111 -3.10 12.77 -1.89
N PRO A 112 -2.80 13.45 -3.01
CA PRO A 112 -3.63 14.53 -3.52
C PRO A 112 -5.08 14.08 -3.77
N ASN A 113 -6.05 14.87 -3.33
CA ASN A 113 -7.48 14.53 -3.46
C ASN A 113 -7.90 14.23 -4.91
N PHE A 114 -7.36 14.94 -5.90
CA PHE A 114 -7.69 14.67 -7.30
C PHE A 114 -7.28 13.26 -7.76
N VAL A 115 -6.19 12.71 -7.20
CA VAL A 115 -5.75 11.33 -7.48
C VAL A 115 -6.75 10.34 -6.92
N LEU A 116 -7.19 10.54 -5.67
CA LEU A 116 -8.19 9.68 -5.05
C LEU A 116 -9.54 9.80 -5.75
N GLN A 117 -10.00 11.02 -6.06
CA GLN A 117 -11.25 11.24 -6.79
C GLN A 117 -11.25 10.50 -8.13
N ARG A 118 -10.14 10.58 -8.88
CA ARG A 118 -10.02 9.87 -10.15
C ARG A 118 -10.06 8.35 -10.00
N LEU A 119 -9.50 7.81 -8.90
CA LEU A 119 -9.61 6.39 -8.58
C LEU A 119 -11.08 5.99 -8.35
N PHE A 120 -11.83 6.79 -7.58
CA PHE A 120 -13.25 6.53 -7.33
C PHE A 120 -14.08 6.59 -8.62
N ASP A 121 -13.87 7.60 -9.45
CA ASP A 121 -14.62 7.81 -10.69
C ASP A 121 -14.39 6.66 -11.68
N LEU A 122 -13.15 6.31 -11.95
CA LEU A 122 -12.80 5.26 -12.90
C LEU A 122 -13.14 3.86 -12.37
N GLY A 123 -12.88 3.62 -11.10
CA GLY A 123 -13.19 2.34 -10.45
C GLY A 123 -14.67 2.18 -10.13
N LYS A 124 -15.47 3.25 -10.22
CA LYS A 124 -16.89 3.27 -9.81
C LYS A 124 -17.08 2.68 -8.41
N PHE A 125 -16.15 2.99 -7.49
CA PHE A 125 -16.23 2.50 -6.11
C PHE A 125 -17.41 3.16 -5.39
N GLU A 126 -18.10 2.36 -4.58
CA GLU A 126 -19.24 2.84 -3.81
C GLU A 126 -18.77 3.63 -2.57
N LYS A 127 -19.57 4.60 -2.12
CA LYS A 127 -19.25 5.40 -0.92
C LYS A 127 -19.00 4.56 0.34
N ASN A 128 -19.59 3.36 0.41
CA ASN A 128 -19.48 2.47 1.56
C ASN A 128 -18.42 1.37 1.38
N ALA A 129 -17.72 1.35 0.25
CA ALA A 129 -16.68 0.37 -0.09
C ALA A 129 -15.46 1.08 -0.69
N ASN A 130 -14.79 1.86 0.14
CA ASN A 130 -13.59 2.59 -0.27
C ASN A 130 -12.54 1.61 -0.81
N PRO A 131 -11.77 2.01 -1.84
CA PRO A 131 -10.59 1.27 -2.26
C PRO A 131 -9.66 1.02 -1.07
N SER A 132 -9.00 -0.13 -1.04
CA SER A 132 -7.98 -0.38 -0.02
C SER A 132 -6.84 0.64 -0.14
N ILE A 133 -6.20 0.94 0.98
CA ILE A 133 -5.05 1.87 0.97
C ILE A 133 -3.92 1.37 0.06
N GLY A 134 -3.78 0.06 -0.09
CA GLY A 134 -2.82 -0.54 -1.00
C GLY A 134 -3.14 -0.20 -2.46
N LEU A 135 -4.40 -0.37 -2.89
CA LEU A 135 -4.82 0.00 -4.23
C LEU A 135 -4.69 1.50 -4.46
N ALA A 136 -5.10 2.33 -3.50
CA ALA A 136 -5.01 3.78 -3.60
C ALA A 136 -3.55 4.26 -3.75
N PHE A 137 -2.61 3.65 -3.02
CA PHE A 137 -1.19 3.95 -3.13
C PHE A 137 -0.60 3.49 -4.48
N ILE A 138 -0.92 2.28 -4.94
CA ILE A 138 -0.49 1.81 -6.26
C ILE A 138 -1.04 2.72 -7.36
N TRP A 139 -2.29 3.16 -7.24
CA TRP A 139 -2.88 4.14 -8.16
C TRP A 139 -2.15 5.48 -8.14
N PHE A 140 -1.79 6.00 -6.96
CA PHE A 140 -0.96 7.20 -6.83
C PHE A 140 0.37 7.06 -7.59
N LEU A 141 1.05 5.91 -7.52
CA LEU A 141 2.30 5.69 -8.24
C LEU A 141 2.15 5.79 -9.77
N THR A 142 0.95 5.61 -10.31
CA THR A 142 0.72 5.81 -11.76
C THR A 142 0.90 7.27 -12.20
N TYR A 143 0.80 8.23 -11.28
CA TYR A 143 0.99 9.66 -11.53
C TYR A 143 2.43 10.13 -11.33
N VAL A 144 3.22 9.40 -10.55
CA VAL A 144 4.56 9.83 -10.12
C VAL A 144 5.64 9.55 -11.16
N LYS A 145 5.41 8.62 -12.08
CA LYS A 145 6.41 8.12 -13.05
C LYS A 145 7.64 7.49 -12.36
N PRO A 146 7.49 6.47 -11.53
CA PRO A 146 8.60 5.72 -10.96
C PRO A 146 9.39 5.02 -12.06
N LYS A 147 10.66 4.69 -11.80
CA LYS A 147 11.47 3.86 -12.70
C LYS A 147 10.90 2.45 -12.82
N GLN A 148 10.51 1.88 -11.70
CA GLN A 148 9.93 0.53 -11.60
C GLN A 148 9.09 0.41 -10.34
N VAL A 149 7.99 -0.33 -10.39
CA VAL A 149 7.18 -0.70 -9.23
C VAL A 149 7.10 -2.22 -9.15
N ASN A 150 7.56 -2.78 -8.05
CA ASN A 150 7.50 -4.21 -7.73
C ASN A 150 6.44 -4.43 -6.65
N ILE A 151 5.37 -5.15 -6.98
CA ILE A 151 4.19 -5.33 -6.12
C ILE A 151 4.17 -6.77 -5.60
N PHE A 152 4.20 -6.93 -4.27
CA PHE A 152 4.27 -8.21 -3.57
C PHE A 152 3.13 -8.33 -2.56
N GLY A 153 2.62 -9.54 -2.35
CA GLY A 153 1.67 -9.81 -1.28
C GLY A 153 0.31 -9.14 -1.43
N PHE A 154 -0.14 -8.89 -2.66
CA PHE A 154 -1.47 -8.40 -2.99
C PHE A 154 -2.29 -9.54 -3.59
N ASP A 155 -3.06 -10.23 -2.76
CA ASP A 155 -3.93 -11.34 -3.19
C ASP A 155 -5.42 -10.98 -3.16
N PHE A 156 -5.75 -9.70 -2.94
CA PHE A 156 -7.13 -9.21 -2.84
C PHE A 156 -7.99 -10.00 -1.85
N LYS A 157 -7.41 -10.31 -0.69
CA LYS A 157 -8.06 -11.07 0.41
C LYS A 157 -8.43 -12.51 0.06
N GLN A 158 -7.78 -13.13 -0.89
CA GLN A 158 -7.88 -14.58 -1.09
C GLN A 158 -7.31 -15.34 0.11
N THR A 159 -6.25 -14.80 0.74
CA THR A 159 -5.73 -15.30 2.02
C THR A 159 -5.97 -14.27 3.16
N HIS A 160 -5.74 -14.71 4.40
CA HIS A 160 -5.77 -13.79 5.54
C HIS A 160 -4.52 -12.90 5.55
N THR A 161 -4.63 -11.70 6.11
CA THR A 161 -3.44 -10.89 6.42
C THR A 161 -2.64 -11.57 7.52
N PHE A 162 -1.31 -11.52 7.45
CA PHE A 162 -0.44 -12.23 8.38
C PHE A 162 -0.63 -11.80 9.85
N TYR A 163 -0.89 -10.51 10.12
CA TYR A 163 -1.10 -10.00 11.47
C TYR A 163 -2.52 -10.29 12.04
N ASN A 164 -3.46 -10.68 11.22
CA ASN A 164 -4.82 -11.05 11.67
C ASN A 164 -4.91 -12.52 12.11
N TYR A 165 -3.82 -13.28 11.99
CA TYR A 165 -3.83 -14.70 12.31
C TYR A 165 -4.07 -14.95 13.81
N ALA A 166 -3.62 -14.06 14.67
CA ALA A 166 -3.84 -14.15 16.13
C ALA A 166 -5.28 -13.77 16.56
N ARG A 167 -6.00 -13.03 15.72
CA ARG A 167 -7.41 -12.71 15.96
C ARG A 167 -8.26 -13.66 15.12
N LYS A 168 -8.93 -14.61 15.77
CA LYS A 168 -9.96 -15.48 15.15
C LYS A 168 -11.11 -14.59 14.62
N ARG A 169 -10.91 -13.88 13.51
CA ARG A 169 -11.96 -13.13 12.85
C ARG A 169 -12.88 -14.11 12.14
N LYS A 170 -14.18 -14.00 12.45
CA LYS A 170 -15.24 -14.77 11.80
C LYS A 170 -15.19 -14.55 10.28
N LYS A 171 -15.44 -15.61 9.52
CA LYS A 171 -15.42 -15.66 8.04
C LYS A 171 -16.21 -14.54 7.34
N ASP A 172 -17.20 -13.94 8.01
CA ASP A 172 -18.11 -12.94 7.45
C ASP A 172 -17.56 -11.49 7.46
N GLU A 173 -16.43 -11.23 8.12
CA GLU A 173 -15.85 -9.88 8.15
C GLU A 173 -15.13 -9.49 6.86
N ARG A 174 -14.98 -10.40 5.89
CA ARG A 174 -14.34 -10.09 4.58
C ARG A 174 -15.14 -9.08 3.75
N LYS A 175 -16.46 -8.97 3.98
CA LYS A 175 -17.35 -8.13 3.17
C LYS A 175 -17.54 -6.71 3.69
N LYS A 176 -17.03 -6.38 4.87
CA LYS A 176 -17.20 -5.03 5.43
C LYS A 176 -16.04 -4.12 5.03
N GLY A 177 -16.32 -3.13 4.20
CA GLY A 177 -15.46 -1.99 3.92
C GLY A 177 -14.70 -1.99 2.60
N HIS A 178 -14.56 -3.11 1.88
CA HIS A 178 -13.88 -3.18 0.58
C HIS A 178 -14.55 -4.17 -0.37
N ASN A 179 -14.61 -3.82 -1.65
CA ASN A 179 -15.04 -4.74 -2.71
C ASN A 179 -13.78 -5.33 -3.40
N TRP A 180 -13.26 -6.41 -2.85
CA TRP A 180 -12.00 -7.02 -3.27
C TRP A 180 -12.00 -7.53 -4.71
N ASP A 181 -13.12 -8.06 -5.19
CA ASP A 181 -13.24 -8.53 -6.58
C ASP A 181 -13.17 -7.35 -7.55
N LYS A 182 -13.81 -6.24 -7.20
CA LYS A 182 -13.77 -5.00 -7.98
C LYS A 182 -12.39 -4.37 -7.96
N GLU A 183 -11.72 -4.36 -6.81
CA GLU A 183 -10.34 -3.90 -6.70
C GLU A 183 -9.38 -4.73 -7.56
N LYS A 184 -9.50 -6.06 -7.48
CA LYS A 184 -8.71 -6.99 -8.30
C LYS A 184 -8.91 -6.73 -9.80
N LYS A 185 -10.17 -6.64 -10.23
CA LYS A 185 -10.52 -6.34 -11.61
C LYS A 185 -9.92 -5.01 -12.07
N PHE A 186 -10.11 -3.95 -11.29
CA PHE A 186 -9.55 -2.63 -11.60
C PHE A 186 -8.02 -2.66 -11.71
N PHE A 187 -7.35 -3.33 -10.77
CA PHE A 187 -5.90 -3.47 -10.78
C PHE A 187 -5.40 -4.19 -12.03
N LEU A 188 -5.98 -5.34 -12.35
CA LEU A 188 -5.55 -6.18 -13.47
C LEU A 188 -5.89 -5.59 -14.84
N GLU A 189 -7.02 -4.87 -14.97
CA GLU A 189 -7.51 -4.37 -16.25
C GLU A 189 -7.15 -2.90 -16.50
N GLN A 190 -7.00 -2.09 -15.44
CA GLN A 190 -6.83 -0.64 -15.57
C GLN A 190 -5.47 -0.13 -15.09
N ILE A 191 -4.73 -0.88 -14.28
CA ILE A 191 -3.41 -0.44 -13.80
C ILE A 191 -2.29 -1.19 -14.52
N LEU A 192 -2.23 -2.50 -14.39
CA LEU A 192 -1.12 -3.30 -14.91
C LEU A 192 -0.90 -3.14 -16.43
N PRO A 193 -1.93 -3.22 -17.29
CA PRO A 193 -1.72 -3.17 -18.75
C PRO A 193 -1.22 -1.80 -19.24
N LEU A 194 -1.48 -0.74 -18.47
CA LEU A 194 -1.10 0.62 -18.83
C LEU A 194 0.29 1.02 -18.30
N ARG A 195 0.99 0.13 -17.60
CA ARG A 195 2.23 0.43 -16.89
C ARG A 195 3.28 -0.68 -17.10
N ASN A 196 4.05 -0.60 -18.17
CA ASN A 196 5.10 -1.58 -18.51
C ASN A 196 6.20 -1.69 -17.45
N ASN A 197 6.28 -0.73 -16.54
CA ASN A 197 7.24 -0.69 -15.44
C ASN A 197 6.67 -1.20 -14.11
N PHE A 198 5.45 -1.76 -14.10
CA PHE A 198 4.84 -2.38 -12.91
C PHE A 198 4.95 -3.90 -13.02
N ASN A 199 5.65 -4.52 -12.09
CA ASN A 199 5.80 -5.96 -11.96
C ASN A 199 4.91 -6.45 -10.80
N TYR A 200 4.05 -7.41 -11.08
CA TYR A 200 3.18 -8.02 -10.09
C TYR A 200 3.64 -9.45 -9.79
N TYR A 201 4.14 -9.66 -8.57
CA TYR A 201 4.60 -10.95 -8.08
C TYR A 201 3.44 -11.64 -7.36
N GLN A 202 2.76 -12.53 -8.09
CA GLN A 202 1.73 -13.38 -7.51
C GLN A 202 2.37 -14.41 -6.58
N SER A 203 1.84 -14.53 -5.42
CA SER A 203 2.24 -15.51 -4.39
C SER A 203 1.30 -16.69 -4.37
#